data_62e96a4fa2eebf4223c098cd1b610e73
#
_entry.id   62e96a4fa2eebf4223c098cd1b610e73
#
_cell.length_a   1.000
_cell.length_b   1.000
_cell.length_c   1.000
_cell.angle_alpha   90.00
_cell.angle_beta   90.00
_cell.angle_gamma   90.00
#
_symmetry.space_group_name_H-M   'P 1'
#
loop_
_entity.id
_entity.type
_entity.pdbx_description
1 polymer ?
#
loop_
_entity_poly.entity_id
_entity_poly.type
_entity_poly.pdbx_seq_one_letter_code
_entity_poly.pdbx_strand_id
1 'polypeptide(L)'
;MRKIVLMMSVSLDGYMEGPDRDISWHRVDDEVHQDANDFVAGMAGLLSGRVTHDLMADFWPTADADPEAPAVMAEFAAIWREIPKYVYSRTLEHADWNTTIVREVVPEEVRALKERRDAELGPGDLALGGAELAAEFLRHGLVDQIRLYVHPVLIGRGKPLFPDTDTITGLHLAESRTFGNGVVLLRYDVERD
;
A
#
# COMPACT_ATOMS: atom_id res chain seq x y z
N MET A 1 7.34 -2.54 -18.63
CA MET A 1 6.00 -2.34 -18.01
C MET A 1 6.24 -2.23 -16.50
N ARG A 2 5.57 -1.29 -15.81
CA ARG A 2 5.65 -1.17 -14.34
C ARG A 2 4.94 -2.35 -13.69
N LYS A 3 5.39 -2.71 -12.49
CA LYS A 3 4.66 -3.64 -11.63
C LYS A 3 3.65 -2.90 -10.77
N ILE A 4 2.60 -3.60 -10.35
CA ILE A 4 1.74 -3.20 -9.23
C ILE A 4 2.12 -4.05 -8.03
N VAL A 5 2.59 -3.39 -6.98
CA VAL A 5 3.08 -4.01 -5.75
C VAL A 5 2.07 -3.74 -4.63
N LEU A 6 1.35 -4.75 -4.19
CA LEU A 6 0.52 -4.66 -2.99
C LEU A 6 1.43 -4.55 -1.77
N MET A 7 1.37 -3.41 -1.06
CA MET A 7 2.12 -3.18 0.16
C MET A 7 1.15 -2.99 1.34
N MET A 8 1.24 -3.85 2.33
CA MET A 8 0.39 -3.78 3.53
C MET A 8 1.10 -4.31 4.77
N SER A 9 0.69 -3.78 5.93
CA SER A 9 0.96 -4.36 7.24
C SER A 9 -0.15 -5.34 7.61
N VAL A 10 0.20 -6.49 8.17
CA VAL A 10 -0.75 -7.50 8.63
C VAL A 10 -0.33 -8.09 9.97
N SER A 11 -1.31 -8.50 10.77
CA SER A 11 -1.07 -9.39 11.90
C SER A 11 -0.63 -10.78 11.43
N LEU A 12 -0.04 -11.58 12.31
CA LEU A 12 0.38 -12.95 11.95
C LEU A 12 -0.81 -13.84 11.53
N ASP A 13 -2.01 -13.53 12.00
CA ASP A 13 -3.27 -14.19 11.62
C ASP A 13 -4.00 -13.51 10.43
N GLY A 14 -3.32 -12.59 9.71
CA GLY A 14 -3.72 -12.13 8.37
C GLY A 14 -4.67 -10.94 8.32
N TYR A 15 -4.88 -10.23 9.42
CA TYR A 15 -5.73 -9.03 9.43
C TYR A 15 -4.92 -7.76 9.18
N MET A 16 -5.47 -6.83 8.42
CA MET A 16 -4.86 -5.50 8.17
C MET A 16 -5.29 -4.45 9.20
N GLU A 17 -6.43 -4.61 9.82
CA GLU A 17 -6.95 -3.76 10.90
C GLU A 17 -7.83 -4.60 11.83
N GLY A 18 -7.86 -4.21 13.09
CA GLY A 18 -8.78 -4.75 14.09
C GLY A 18 -10.19 -4.18 13.96
N PRO A 19 -11.10 -4.50 14.90
CA PRO A 19 -12.39 -3.85 15.01
C PRO A 19 -12.23 -2.32 15.10
N ASP A 20 -13.21 -1.59 14.56
CA ASP A 20 -13.22 -0.11 14.57
C ASP A 20 -12.00 0.53 13.89
N ARG A 21 -11.39 -0.19 12.93
CA ARG A 21 -10.17 0.19 12.20
C ARG A 21 -8.95 0.37 13.12
N ASP A 22 -8.91 -0.36 14.21
CA ASP A 22 -7.78 -0.31 15.13
C ASP A 22 -6.50 -0.88 14.47
N ILE A 23 -5.45 -0.06 14.42
CA ILE A 23 -4.11 -0.40 13.96
C ILE A 23 -3.04 -0.19 15.05
N SER A 24 -3.45 0.04 16.30
CA SER A 24 -2.55 0.31 17.43
C SER A 24 -1.59 -0.85 17.73
N TRP A 25 -1.91 -2.04 17.23
CA TRP A 25 -1.08 -3.24 17.32
C TRP A 25 0.12 -3.24 16.34
N HIS A 26 0.18 -2.31 15.38
CA HIS A 26 1.33 -2.20 14.49
C HIS A 26 2.60 -1.89 15.27
N ARG A 27 3.63 -2.70 15.08
CA ARG A 27 4.98 -2.45 15.62
C ARG A 27 5.81 -1.77 14.55
N VAL A 28 5.71 -0.45 14.48
CA VAL A 28 6.48 0.35 13.54
C VAL A 28 7.47 1.19 14.34
N ASP A 29 8.74 0.82 14.25
CA ASP A 29 9.87 1.60 14.71
C ASP A 29 10.56 2.30 13.54
N ASP A 30 11.60 3.06 13.80
CA ASP A 30 12.30 3.82 12.76
C ASP A 30 12.87 2.92 11.67
N GLU A 31 13.29 1.67 12.01
CA GLU A 31 13.83 0.74 11.02
C GLU A 31 12.75 0.26 10.03
N VAL A 32 11.59 -0.15 10.53
CA VAL A 32 10.44 -0.56 9.69
C VAL A 32 9.91 0.62 8.90
N HIS A 33 9.84 1.80 9.54
CA HIS A 33 9.35 3.02 8.87
C HIS A 33 10.28 3.45 7.73
N GLN A 34 11.60 3.44 7.97
CA GLN A 34 12.57 3.78 6.93
C GLN A 34 12.51 2.83 5.73
N ASP A 35 12.38 1.52 5.98
CA ASP A 35 12.21 0.54 4.90
C ASP A 35 10.95 0.82 4.06
N ALA A 36 9.86 1.25 4.72
CA ALA A 36 8.64 1.67 4.02
C ALA A 36 8.83 2.98 3.23
N ASN A 37 9.55 3.96 3.80
CA ASN A 37 9.89 5.21 3.12
C ASN A 37 10.71 4.95 1.86
N ASP A 38 11.78 4.16 1.98
CA ASP A 38 12.67 3.82 0.86
C ASP A 38 11.90 3.12 -0.26
N PHE A 39 10.98 2.22 0.11
CA PHE A 39 10.12 1.56 -0.86
C PHE A 39 9.20 2.55 -1.58
N VAL A 40 8.48 3.40 -0.84
CA VAL A 40 7.51 4.35 -1.42
C VAL A 40 8.21 5.42 -2.24
N ALA A 41 9.38 5.91 -1.81
CA ALA A 41 10.19 6.87 -2.56
C ALA A 41 10.62 6.34 -3.94
N GLY A 42 10.77 5.02 -4.08
CA GLY A 42 11.07 4.36 -5.36
C GLY A 42 9.85 4.12 -6.26
N MET A 43 8.64 4.43 -5.81
CA MET A 43 7.42 4.20 -6.57
C MET A 43 7.09 5.37 -7.50
N ALA A 44 6.49 5.07 -8.64
CA ALA A 44 5.98 6.07 -9.57
C ALA A 44 4.62 6.64 -9.12
N GLY A 45 3.89 5.95 -8.25
CA GLY A 45 2.61 6.40 -7.75
C GLY A 45 1.98 5.44 -6.75
N LEU A 46 0.96 5.93 -6.05
CA LEU A 46 0.18 5.17 -5.08
C LEU A 46 -1.23 4.91 -5.63
N LEU A 47 -1.70 3.69 -5.48
CA LEU A 47 -3.07 3.27 -5.79
C LEU A 47 -3.78 2.94 -4.49
N SER A 48 -4.93 3.55 -4.22
CA SER A 48 -5.69 3.28 -3.00
C SER A 48 -7.19 3.45 -3.19
N GLY A 49 -7.96 2.81 -2.33
CA GLY A 49 -9.38 3.14 -2.19
C GLY A 49 -9.57 4.40 -1.33
N ARG A 50 -10.78 4.99 -1.38
CA ARG A 50 -11.12 6.22 -0.66
C ARG A 50 -10.77 6.17 0.84
N VAL A 51 -11.13 5.11 1.53
CA VAL A 51 -10.92 5.01 2.99
C VAL A 51 -9.43 5.09 3.35
N THR A 52 -8.58 4.37 2.64
CA THR A 52 -7.12 4.42 2.84
C THR A 52 -6.58 5.80 2.50
N HIS A 53 -7.05 6.40 1.40
CA HIS A 53 -6.65 7.75 1.02
C HIS A 53 -7.01 8.78 2.09
N ASP A 54 -8.27 8.78 2.56
CA ASP A 54 -8.75 9.74 3.56
C ASP A 54 -7.91 9.65 4.84
N LEU A 55 -7.65 8.43 5.35
CA LEU A 55 -6.80 8.22 6.53
C LEU A 55 -5.37 8.77 6.34
N MET A 56 -4.80 8.59 5.17
CA MET A 56 -3.47 9.11 4.85
C MET A 56 -3.48 10.63 4.68
N ALA A 57 -4.50 11.19 4.03
CA ALA A 57 -4.64 12.62 3.77
C ALA A 57 -4.95 13.44 5.04
N ASP A 58 -5.59 12.83 6.02
CA ASP A 58 -5.88 13.48 7.31
C ASP A 58 -4.63 13.63 8.18
N PHE A 59 -3.62 12.80 7.99
CA PHE A 59 -2.45 12.76 8.87
C PHE A 59 -1.15 13.23 8.19
N TRP A 60 -0.79 12.63 7.07
CA TRP A 60 0.55 12.78 6.49
C TRP A 60 0.89 14.20 5.98
N PRO A 61 -0.04 14.98 5.39
CA PRO A 61 0.32 16.30 4.88
C PRO A 61 0.90 17.25 5.93
N THR A 62 0.60 17.02 7.21
CA THR A 62 1.00 17.86 8.34
C THR A 62 1.81 17.12 9.40
N ALA A 63 2.21 15.89 9.16
CA ALA A 63 2.91 15.05 10.14
C ALA A 63 4.30 15.60 10.54
N ASP A 64 4.87 16.47 9.72
CA ASP A 64 6.12 17.20 9.98
C ASP A 64 5.93 18.61 10.56
N ALA A 65 4.71 19.00 10.92
CA ALA A 65 4.45 20.32 11.50
C ALA A 65 4.99 20.47 12.93
N ASP A 66 5.15 19.37 13.66
CA ASP A 66 5.81 19.34 14.96
C ASP A 66 7.34 19.25 14.77
N PRO A 67 8.13 20.22 15.26
CA PRO A 67 9.58 20.16 15.18
C PRO A 67 10.21 18.96 15.88
N GLU A 68 9.51 18.32 16.81
CA GLU A 68 9.95 17.12 17.52
C GLU A 68 9.49 15.82 16.83
N ALA A 69 8.81 15.90 15.67
CA ALA A 69 8.41 14.72 14.92
C ALA A 69 9.64 13.89 14.52
N PRO A 70 9.56 12.54 14.61
CA PRO A 70 10.65 11.68 14.14
C PRO A 70 11.02 11.97 12.69
N ALA A 71 12.31 11.96 12.37
CA ALA A 71 12.81 12.29 11.03
C ALA A 71 12.19 11.42 9.94
N VAL A 72 11.95 10.13 10.22
CA VAL A 72 11.28 9.18 9.30
C VAL A 72 9.85 9.58 8.99
N MET A 73 9.14 10.21 9.92
CA MET A 73 7.79 10.73 9.69
C MET A 73 7.81 11.97 8.81
N ALA A 74 8.74 12.89 9.06
CA ALA A 74 8.90 14.09 8.25
C ALA A 74 9.30 13.74 6.80
N GLU A 75 10.18 12.75 6.63
CA GLU A 75 10.56 12.21 5.32
C GLU A 75 9.35 11.64 4.58
N PHE A 76 8.57 10.77 5.23
CA PHE A 76 7.38 10.19 4.59
C PHE A 76 6.33 11.26 4.25
N ALA A 77 6.13 12.25 5.12
CA ALA A 77 5.22 13.38 4.84
C ALA A 77 5.61 14.11 3.55
N ALA A 78 6.91 14.36 3.34
CA ALA A 78 7.41 14.99 2.12
C ALA A 78 7.17 14.09 0.88
N ILE A 79 7.51 12.80 0.97
CA ILE A 79 7.25 11.82 -0.09
C ILE A 79 5.77 11.78 -0.43
N TRP A 80 4.91 11.69 0.59
CA TRP A 80 3.48 11.51 0.39
C TRP A 80 2.82 12.73 -0.28
N ARG A 81 3.24 13.95 0.03
CA ARG A 81 2.72 15.16 -0.61
C ARG A 81 3.01 15.18 -2.12
N GLU A 82 4.19 14.75 -2.52
CA GLU A 82 4.68 14.90 -3.89
C GLU A 82 4.29 13.73 -4.82
N ILE A 83 4.27 12.50 -4.28
CA ILE A 83 4.04 11.31 -5.10
C ILE A 83 2.65 11.33 -5.76
N PRO A 84 2.53 10.99 -7.07
CA PRO A 84 1.23 10.85 -7.73
C PRO A 84 0.34 9.80 -7.05
N LYS A 85 -0.93 10.12 -6.87
CA LYS A 85 -1.92 9.22 -6.26
C LYS A 85 -3.09 8.99 -7.20
N TYR A 86 -3.55 7.75 -7.25
CA TYR A 86 -4.76 7.33 -7.95
C TYR A 86 -5.72 6.74 -6.93
N VAL A 87 -6.81 7.47 -6.66
CA VAL A 87 -7.79 7.10 -5.65
C VAL A 87 -9.06 6.57 -6.32
N TYR A 88 -9.32 5.28 -6.10
CA TYR A 88 -10.50 4.61 -6.62
C TYR A 88 -11.70 4.91 -5.73
N SER A 89 -12.62 5.74 -6.24
CA SER A 89 -13.81 6.16 -5.52
C SER A 89 -14.93 6.63 -6.43
N ARG A 90 -16.11 6.06 -6.24
CA ARG A 90 -17.33 6.47 -6.94
C ARG A 90 -17.94 7.74 -6.40
N THR A 91 -17.63 8.10 -5.15
CA THR A 91 -18.30 9.19 -4.40
C THR A 91 -17.41 10.37 -4.05
N LEU A 92 -16.08 10.22 -4.08
CA LEU A 92 -15.15 11.31 -3.82
C LEU A 92 -15.23 12.33 -4.97
N GLU A 93 -15.48 13.60 -4.65
CA GLU A 93 -15.61 14.66 -5.67
C GLU A 93 -14.31 15.48 -5.84
N HIS A 94 -13.57 15.65 -4.75
CA HIS A 94 -12.33 16.42 -4.73
C HIS A 94 -11.27 15.69 -3.93
N ALA A 95 -10.03 15.82 -4.35
CA ALA A 95 -8.85 15.34 -3.63
C ALA A 95 -7.67 16.27 -3.92
N ASP A 96 -6.92 16.60 -2.87
CA ASP A 96 -5.69 17.39 -2.94
C ASP A 96 -4.44 16.51 -3.08
N TRP A 97 -3.27 17.10 -2.93
CA TRP A 97 -2.01 16.39 -2.78
C TRP A 97 -1.65 15.48 -3.97
N ASN A 98 -1.63 16.04 -5.19
CA ASN A 98 -1.26 15.33 -6.40
C ASN A 98 -2.08 14.04 -6.61
N THR A 99 -3.42 14.15 -6.46
CA THR A 99 -4.34 13.02 -6.50
C THR A 99 -5.26 13.07 -7.72
N THR A 100 -5.32 11.96 -8.44
CA THR A 100 -6.27 11.69 -9.51
C THR A 100 -7.37 10.76 -9.00
N ILE A 101 -8.63 11.16 -9.15
CA ILE A 101 -9.78 10.33 -8.77
C ILE A 101 -10.14 9.43 -9.95
N VAL A 102 -10.18 8.11 -9.69
CA VAL A 102 -10.58 7.07 -10.63
C VAL A 102 -11.92 6.49 -10.17
N ARG A 103 -12.89 6.37 -11.07
CA ARG A 103 -14.26 6.00 -10.69
C ARG A 103 -14.47 4.52 -10.46
N GLU A 104 -13.77 3.68 -11.22
CA GLU A 104 -13.90 2.22 -11.16
C GLU A 104 -12.61 1.54 -11.61
N VAL A 105 -12.46 0.27 -11.30
CA VAL A 105 -11.34 -0.54 -11.76
C VAL A 105 -11.67 -1.09 -13.15
N VAL A 106 -11.07 -0.49 -14.17
CA VAL A 106 -11.12 -0.98 -15.54
C VAL A 106 -9.77 -1.64 -15.87
N PRO A 107 -9.70 -2.97 -16.02
CA PRO A 107 -8.43 -3.67 -16.17
C PRO A 107 -7.55 -3.17 -17.31
N GLU A 108 -8.17 -2.76 -18.44
CA GLU A 108 -7.46 -2.20 -19.60
C GLU A 108 -6.81 -0.86 -19.27
N GLU A 109 -7.49 0.02 -18.52
CA GLU A 109 -6.94 1.31 -18.10
C GLU A 109 -5.80 1.13 -17.09
N VAL A 110 -5.93 0.17 -16.17
CA VAL A 110 -4.85 -0.18 -15.24
C VAL A 110 -3.64 -0.72 -15.99
N ARG A 111 -3.82 -1.57 -17.00
CA ARG A 111 -2.72 -2.05 -17.85
C ARG A 111 -2.07 -0.90 -18.63
N ALA A 112 -2.87 0.02 -19.17
CA ALA A 112 -2.37 1.23 -19.83
C ALA A 112 -1.56 2.11 -18.85
N LEU A 113 -2.02 2.29 -17.60
CA LEU A 113 -1.28 3.01 -16.56
C LEU A 113 0.09 2.37 -16.29
N LYS A 114 0.19 1.04 -16.27
CA LYS A 114 1.47 0.32 -16.12
C LYS A 114 2.43 0.58 -17.29
N GLU A 115 1.93 0.93 -18.46
CA GLU A 115 2.72 1.18 -19.67
C GLU A 115 3.10 2.66 -19.85
N ARG A 116 2.46 3.58 -19.14
CA ARG A 116 2.76 5.02 -19.24
C ARG A 116 4.24 5.32 -18.98
N ARG A 117 4.78 6.24 -19.77
CA ARG A 117 6.17 6.70 -19.72
C ARG A 117 6.29 8.23 -19.75
N ASP A 118 5.18 8.92 -19.46
CA ASP A 118 5.15 10.37 -19.38
C ASP A 118 5.91 10.92 -18.17
N ALA A 119 6.22 12.21 -18.19
CA ALA A 119 6.98 12.86 -17.13
C ALA A 119 6.18 13.06 -15.83
N GLU A 120 4.85 12.97 -15.88
CA GLU A 120 3.98 13.12 -14.71
C GLU A 120 4.06 11.89 -13.80
N LEU A 121 4.29 10.72 -14.40
CA LEU A 121 4.45 9.46 -13.70
C LEU A 121 5.92 9.03 -13.80
N GLY A 122 6.74 9.45 -12.86
CA GLY A 122 8.18 9.19 -12.80
C GLY A 122 8.59 7.73 -13.01
N PRO A 123 9.87 7.39 -12.92
CA PRO A 123 10.32 6.00 -12.97
C PRO A 123 9.80 5.23 -11.75
N GLY A 124 9.79 3.88 -11.83
CA GLY A 124 9.39 2.99 -10.74
C GLY A 124 8.08 2.26 -10.99
N ASP A 125 7.70 1.47 -10.00
CA ASP A 125 6.49 0.67 -9.97
C ASP A 125 5.34 1.44 -9.30
N LEU A 126 4.16 0.81 -9.18
CA LEU A 126 2.99 1.39 -8.54
C LEU A 126 2.72 0.64 -7.23
N ALA A 127 2.64 1.36 -6.12
CA ALA A 127 2.26 0.77 -4.84
C ALA A 127 0.74 0.75 -4.68
N LEU A 128 0.20 -0.38 -4.29
CA LEU A 128 -1.23 -0.60 -4.05
C LEU A 128 -1.48 -0.80 -2.56
N GLY A 129 -2.42 -0.06 -2.00
CA GLY A 129 -2.83 -0.19 -0.60
C GLY A 129 -4.34 -0.33 -0.40
N GLY A 130 -4.72 -0.98 0.71
CA GLY A 130 -6.11 -1.20 1.09
C GLY A 130 -6.70 -2.53 0.57
N ALA A 131 -7.35 -3.29 1.48
CA ALA A 131 -7.79 -4.67 1.21
C ALA A 131 -8.84 -4.77 0.11
N GLU A 132 -9.83 -3.88 0.09
CA GLU A 132 -10.92 -3.96 -0.90
C GLU A 132 -10.42 -3.75 -2.33
N LEU A 133 -9.59 -2.71 -2.52
CA LEU A 133 -9.00 -2.45 -3.83
C LEU A 133 -8.01 -3.56 -4.22
N ALA A 134 -7.22 -4.05 -3.26
CA ALA A 134 -6.30 -5.16 -3.49
C ALA A 134 -7.03 -6.43 -3.93
N ALA A 135 -8.15 -6.77 -3.28
CA ALA A 135 -8.97 -7.91 -3.65
C ALA A 135 -9.53 -7.79 -5.08
N GLU A 136 -9.93 -6.60 -5.49
CA GLU A 136 -10.41 -6.34 -6.84
C GLU A 136 -9.28 -6.47 -7.87
N PHE A 137 -8.11 -5.91 -7.57
CA PHE A 137 -6.93 -6.02 -8.43
C PHE A 137 -6.43 -7.46 -8.55
N LEU A 138 -6.45 -8.23 -7.48
CA LEU A 138 -6.09 -9.66 -7.50
C LEU A 138 -7.06 -10.47 -8.36
N ARG A 139 -8.38 -10.25 -8.23
CA ARG A 139 -9.39 -10.92 -9.07
C ARG A 139 -9.17 -10.68 -10.58
N HIS A 140 -8.66 -9.52 -10.95
CA HIS A 140 -8.37 -9.17 -12.35
C HIS A 140 -6.93 -9.51 -12.78
N GLY A 141 -6.14 -10.19 -11.95
CA GLY A 141 -4.74 -10.52 -12.26
C GLY A 141 -3.85 -9.29 -12.49
N LEU A 142 -4.13 -8.18 -11.81
CA LEU A 142 -3.43 -6.90 -11.99
C LEU A 142 -2.25 -6.74 -11.04
N VAL A 143 -2.21 -7.47 -9.92
CA VAL A 143 -1.11 -7.44 -8.95
C VAL A 143 0.05 -8.28 -9.45
N ASP A 144 1.26 -7.73 -9.43
CA ASP A 144 2.48 -8.40 -9.86
C ASP A 144 3.32 -8.89 -8.68
N GLN A 145 3.31 -8.13 -7.58
CA GLN A 145 4.04 -8.46 -6.36
C GLN A 145 3.18 -8.17 -5.13
N ILE A 146 3.48 -8.91 -4.06
CA ILE A 146 2.91 -8.71 -2.73
C ILE A 146 4.07 -8.46 -1.77
N ARG A 147 4.05 -7.32 -1.06
CA ARG A 147 5.01 -6.91 -0.03
C ARG A 147 4.28 -6.75 1.29
N LEU A 148 4.53 -7.65 2.24
CA LEU A 148 3.85 -7.67 3.54
C LEU A 148 4.83 -7.42 4.67
N TYR A 149 4.47 -6.51 5.57
CA TYR A 149 5.06 -6.40 6.90
C TYR A 149 4.19 -7.22 7.86
N VAL A 150 4.67 -8.40 8.22
CA VAL A 150 3.97 -9.32 9.14
C VAL A 150 4.38 -8.99 10.57
N HIS A 151 3.42 -8.47 11.33
CA HIS A 151 3.64 -8.10 12.72
C HIS A 151 3.48 -9.32 13.64
N PRO A 152 4.34 -9.47 14.66
CA PRO A 152 4.32 -10.61 15.59
C PRO A 152 3.19 -10.48 16.62
N VAL A 153 1.94 -10.51 16.16
CA VAL A 153 0.72 -10.37 16.95
C VAL A 153 -0.42 -11.18 16.34
N LEU A 154 -1.26 -11.73 17.20
CA LEU A 154 -2.54 -12.31 16.83
C LEU A 154 -3.63 -11.40 17.37
N ILE A 155 -4.51 -10.92 16.52
CA ILE A 155 -5.62 -10.03 16.91
C ILE A 155 -6.98 -10.75 16.92
N GLY A 156 -7.07 -11.91 16.29
CA GLY A 156 -8.21 -12.84 16.37
C GLY A 156 -9.47 -12.41 15.62
N ARG A 157 -9.62 -11.14 15.29
CA ARG A 157 -10.76 -10.59 14.54
C ARG A 157 -10.41 -9.23 13.95
N GLY A 158 -11.06 -8.87 12.86
CA GLY A 158 -10.83 -7.60 12.17
C GLY A 158 -11.11 -7.74 10.69
N LYS A 159 -10.51 -6.87 9.89
CA LYS A 159 -10.59 -6.91 8.44
C LYS A 159 -9.42 -7.72 7.88
N PRO A 160 -9.68 -8.88 7.26
CA PRO A 160 -8.61 -9.65 6.62
C PRO A 160 -8.04 -8.88 5.43
N LEU A 161 -6.73 -9.03 5.19
CA LEU A 161 -6.12 -8.47 3.97
C LEU A 161 -6.60 -9.22 2.73
N PHE A 162 -6.64 -10.54 2.81
CA PHE A 162 -7.13 -11.39 1.74
C PHE A 162 -8.49 -11.96 2.13
N PRO A 163 -9.58 -11.48 1.50
CA PRO A 163 -10.91 -12.06 1.73
C PRO A 163 -10.99 -13.46 1.14
N ASP A 164 -12.05 -14.18 1.53
CA ASP A 164 -12.33 -15.50 0.97
C ASP A 164 -12.41 -15.44 -0.57
N THR A 165 -11.79 -16.40 -1.21
CA THR A 165 -11.77 -16.55 -2.66
C THR A 165 -11.84 -18.03 -3.03
N ASP A 166 -12.50 -18.34 -4.14
CA ASP A 166 -12.54 -19.68 -4.73
C ASP A 166 -11.32 -19.97 -5.62
N THR A 167 -10.42 -18.99 -5.76
CA THR A 167 -9.25 -19.08 -6.64
C THR A 167 -7.96 -19.21 -5.83
N ILE A 168 -7.15 -20.19 -6.17
CA ILE A 168 -5.79 -20.34 -5.64
C ILE A 168 -4.86 -19.48 -6.48
N THR A 169 -4.07 -18.62 -5.83
CA THR A 169 -3.05 -17.80 -6.47
C THR A 169 -1.67 -18.28 -6.02
N GLY A 170 -0.85 -18.78 -6.95
CA GLY A 170 0.51 -19.18 -6.68
C GLY A 170 1.42 -17.97 -6.41
N LEU A 171 2.34 -18.14 -5.46
CA LEU A 171 3.27 -17.08 -5.06
C LEU A 171 4.69 -17.65 -4.98
N HIS A 172 5.65 -16.93 -5.56
CA HIS A 172 7.08 -17.24 -5.45
C HIS A 172 7.76 -16.27 -4.49
N LEU A 173 8.37 -16.79 -3.41
CA LEU A 173 9.09 -15.96 -2.44
C LEU A 173 10.33 -15.34 -3.09
N ALA A 174 10.35 -14.02 -3.17
CA ALA A 174 11.45 -13.25 -3.72
C ALA A 174 12.40 -12.70 -2.64
N GLU A 175 11.86 -12.37 -1.45
CA GLU A 175 12.63 -11.81 -0.34
C GLU A 175 11.96 -12.09 1.00
N SER A 176 12.76 -12.31 2.03
CA SER A 176 12.32 -12.24 3.43
C SER A 176 13.38 -11.50 4.25
N ARG A 177 12.92 -10.59 5.14
CA ARG A 177 13.78 -9.85 6.05
C ARG A 177 13.13 -9.74 7.42
N THR A 178 13.90 -9.94 8.47
CA THR A 178 13.44 -9.75 9.86
C THR A 178 14.00 -8.43 10.39
N PHE A 179 13.14 -7.61 10.97
CA PHE A 179 13.51 -6.37 11.65
C PHE A 179 13.78 -6.59 13.15
N GLY A 180 14.51 -5.66 13.77
CA GLY A 180 14.89 -5.76 15.17
C GLY A 180 13.72 -5.86 16.15
N ASN A 181 12.56 -5.31 15.82
CA ASN A 181 11.32 -5.36 16.61
C ASN A 181 10.47 -6.64 16.40
N GLY A 182 10.96 -7.58 15.57
CA GLY A 182 10.31 -8.86 15.30
C GLY A 182 9.31 -8.83 14.14
N VAL A 183 9.10 -7.69 13.47
CA VAL A 183 8.37 -7.63 12.21
C VAL A 183 9.14 -8.39 11.13
N VAL A 184 8.42 -9.11 10.26
CA VAL A 184 9.01 -9.82 9.13
C VAL A 184 8.46 -9.23 7.83
N LEU A 185 9.35 -8.76 6.97
CA LEU A 185 9.02 -8.43 5.60
C LEU A 185 9.02 -9.70 4.76
N LEU A 186 7.94 -9.90 4.02
CA LEU A 186 7.82 -10.93 2.98
C LEU A 186 7.49 -10.27 1.66
N ARG A 187 8.27 -10.58 0.61
CA ARG A 187 7.98 -10.15 -0.75
C ARG A 187 7.83 -11.37 -1.66
N TYR A 188 6.69 -11.43 -2.32
CA TYR A 188 6.36 -12.49 -3.26
C TYR A 188 6.10 -11.92 -4.65
N ASP A 189 6.57 -12.61 -5.68
CA ASP A 189 6.08 -12.43 -7.05
C ASP A 189 4.82 -13.29 -7.23
N VAL A 190 3.79 -12.71 -7.84
CA VAL A 190 2.54 -13.44 -8.17
C VAL A 190 2.80 -14.29 -9.41
N GLU A 191 2.56 -15.60 -9.30
CA GLU A 191 2.67 -16.52 -10.42
C GLU A 191 1.55 -16.24 -11.43
N ARG A 192 1.91 -16.30 -12.70
CA ARG A 192 0.97 -16.18 -13.82
C ARG A 192 0.99 -17.49 -14.60
N ASP A 193 -0.18 -18.03 -14.84
CA ASP A 193 -0.38 -19.16 -15.73
C ASP A 193 0.07 -18.87 -17.17
#